data_ce951b706a8dec3c322fc69444256578
#
_entry.id   ce951b706a8dec3c322fc69444256578
#
_cell.length_a   1.000
_cell.length_b   1.000
_cell.length_c   1.000
_cell.angle_alpha   90.00
_cell.angle_beta   90.00
_cell.angle_gamma   90.00
#
_symmetry.space_group_name_H-M   'P 1'
#
loop_
_entity.id
_entity.type
_entity.pdbx_description
1 polymer ?
#
loop_
_entity_poly.entity_id
_entity_poly.type
_entity_poly.pdbx_seq_one_letter_code
_entity_poly.pdbx_strand_id
1 'polypeptide(L)'
;VVLPVTPMFHANSWGMPYGAVMMGVKLVFPGPHLHPDDLLDLVTQEPPTLSLGVPTIWMSLIQAYDAAQDPASPNHGRWKLPAGMRSLVGGAAVPESLIRAFDKHGIWILQGWGMTETSPVCTVSYPKAELRDVAMDERYRRAAMAGVPVPLVELRVRGDDGVDQPWDGKSVGEMQVRGPFITGSYHEVPVTDDKFTADGWLRTGDVASVDALGFVKISDRTKDL
;
A
#
# COMPACT_ATOMS: atom_id res chain seq x y z
N VAL A 1 -15.18 9.69 6.27
CA VAL A 1 -14.97 8.59 7.24
C VAL A 1 -13.75 7.79 6.83
N VAL A 2 -12.89 7.45 7.79
CA VAL A 2 -11.70 6.63 7.57
C VAL A 2 -11.82 5.36 8.42
N LEU A 3 -11.59 4.20 7.79
CA LEU A 3 -11.61 2.88 8.42
C LEU A 3 -10.20 2.26 8.36
N PRO A 4 -9.38 2.44 9.40
CA PRO A 4 -8.10 1.74 9.51
C PRO A 4 -8.32 0.33 10.02
N VAL A 5 -8.10 -0.68 9.17
CA VAL A 5 -8.15 -2.10 9.55
C VAL A 5 -6.76 -2.59 9.99
N THR A 6 -5.72 -1.81 9.71
CA THR A 6 -4.36 -2.07 10.18
C THR A 6 -4.27 -1.86 11.69
N PRO A 7 -3.65 -2.79 12.46
CA PRO A 7 -3.54 -2.68 13.91
C PRO A 7 -2.76 -1.43 14.37
N MET A 8 -3.16 -0.87 15.53
CA MET A 8 -2.50 0.31 16.11
C MET A 8 -1.03 0.07 16.47
N PHE A 9 -0.64 -1.16 16.78
CA PHE A 9 0.76 -1.51 17.09
C PHE A 9 1.64 -1.60 15.82
N HIS A 10 1.05 -1.68 14.63
CA HIS A 10 1.80 -1.74 13.37
C HIS A 10 1.98 -0.33 12.80
N ALA A 11 3.14 0.26 13.08
CA ALA A 11 3.48 1.63 12.69
C ALA A 11 2.33 2.64 12.95
N ASN A 12 1.68 2.51 14.13
CA ASN A 12 0.54 3.32 14.55
C ASN A 12 -0.61 3.33 13.55
N SER A 13 -0.98 2.16 13.05
CA SER A 13 -2.01 2.01 11.99
C SER A 13 -1.69 2.91 10.79
N TRP A 14 -0.43 2.85 10.36
CA TRP A 14 0.17 3.62 9.27
C TRP A 14 0.00 5.14 9.41
N GLY A 15 0.06 5.65 10.65
CA GLY A 15 -0.05 7.08 10.95
C GLY A 15 -1.45 7.67 10.79
N MET A 16 -2.43 6.87 10.40
CA MET A 16 -3.77 7.34 10.06
C MET A 16 -4.51 8.01 11.22
N PRO A 17 -4.41 7.57 12.49
CA PRO A 17 -5.03 8.26 13.60
C PRO A 17 -4.56 9.72 13.75
N TYR A 18 -3.28 9.98 13.54
CA TYR A 18 -2.73 11.35 13.58
C TYR A 18 -3.24 12.18 12.41
N GLY A 19 -3.17 11.64 11.18
CA GLY A 19 -3.66 12.32 9.99
C GLY A 19 -5.15 12.63 10.06
N ALA A 20 -5.95 11.72 10.58
CA ALA A 20 -7.40 11.92 10.73
C ALA A 20 -7.72 13.03 11.75
N VAL A 21 -7.02 13.09 12.87
CA VAL A 21 -7.17 14.17 13.87
C VAL A 21 -6.77 15.52 13.27
N MET A 22 -5.63 15.58 12.58
CA MET A 22 -5.16 16.80 11.90
C MET A 22 -6.16 17.34 10.88
N MET A 23 -6.87 16.45 10.19
CA MET A 23 -7.83 16.78 9.14
C MET A 23 -9.27 16.89 9.63
N GLY A 24 -9.55 16.65 10.92
CA GLY A 24 -10.89 16.66 11.49
C GLY A 24 -11.80 15.57 10.91
N VAL A 25 -11.27 14.40 10.55
CA VAL A 25 -12.02 13.32 9.89
C VAL A 25 -12.49 12.31 10.92
N LYS A 26 -13.72 11.79 10.74
CA LYS A 26 -14.24 10.69 11.56
C LYS A 26 -13.42 9.42 11.34
N LEU A 27 -12.92 8.83 12.44
CA LEU A 27 -12.31 7.51 12.48
C LEU A 27 -13.33 6.48 12.95
N VAL A 28 -13.32 5.32 12.31
CA VAL A 28 -14.12 4.16 12.70
C VAL A 28 -13.16 2.97 12.85
N PHE A 29 -13.10 2.37 14.03
CA PHE A 29 -12.20 1.26 14.32
C PHE A 29 -12.98 -0.06 14.40
N PRO A 30 -12.53 -1.12 13.73
CA PRO A 30 -13.18 -2.42 13.80
C PRO A 30 -12.89 -3.14 15.13
N GLY A 31 -11.94 -2.66 15.95
CA GLY A 31 -11.48 -3.36 17.14
C GLY A 31 -10.89 -4.73 16.81
N PRO A 32 -11.20 -5.78 17.59
CA PRO A 32 -10.77 -7.14 17.31
C PRO A 32 -11.61 -7.86 16.24
N HIS A 33 -12.67 -7.22 15.73
CA HIS A 33 -13.66 -7.82 14.84
C HIS A 33 -13.22 -7.67 13.37
N LEU A 34 -12.30 -8.52 12.94
CA LEU A 34 -11.72 -8.52 11.58
C LEU A 34 -12.30 -9.64 10.69
N HIS A 35 -13.31 -10.35 11.14
CA HIS A 35 -14.01 -11.30 10.28
C HIS A 35 -14.72 -10.55 9.13
N PRO A 36 -14.78 -11.12 7.93
CA PRO A 36 -15.40 -10.45 6.78
C PRO A 36 -16.81 -9.91 7.03
N ASP A 37 -17.65 -10.67 7.71
CA ASP A 37 -19.03 -10.28 8.01
C ASP A 37 -19.10 -9.05 8.93
N ASP A 38 -18.26 -9.03 9.97
CA ASP A 38 -18.18 -7.90 10.90
C ASP A 38 -17.70 -6.63 10.20
N LEU A 39 -16.69 -6.77 9.33
CA LEU A 39 -16.18 -5.64 8.54
C LEU A 39 -17.19 -5.15 7.52
N LEU A 40 -17.94 -6.04 6.88
CA LEU A 40 -18.99 -5.70 5.92
C LEU A 40 -20.18 -5.02 6.62
N ASP A 41 -20.56 -5.48 7.82
CA ASP A 41 -21.57 -4.79 8.64
C ASP A 41 -21.10 -3.37 8.99
N LEU A 42 -19.84 -3.22 9.43
CA LEU A 42 -19.27 -1.93 9.79
C LEU A 42 -19.20 -0.98 8.59
N VAL A 43 -18.72 -1.47 7.44
CA VAL A 43 -18.64 -0.69 6.19
C VAL A 43 -20.03 -0.25 5.70
N THR A 44 -21.04 -1.09 5.92
CA THR A 44 -22.43 -0.78 5.56
C THR A 44 -23.03 0.29 6.47
N GLN A 45 -22.77 0.21 7.79
CA GLN A 45 -23.28 1.13 8.80
C GLN A 45 -22.57 2.48 8.79
N GLU A 46 -21.27 2.46 8.57
CA GLU A 46 -20.37 3.61 8.63
C GLU A 46 -19.55 3.74 7.34
N PRO A 47 -20.18 4.06 6.19
CA PRO A 47 -19.54 4.01 4.88
C PRO A 47 -18.23 4.81 4.82
N PRO A 48 -17.06 4.17 4.72
CA PRO A 48 -15.78 4.87 4.65
C PRO A 48 -15.55 5.45 3.25
N THR A 49 -14.86 6.58 3.21
CA THR A 49 -14.32 7.15 1.97
C THR A 49 -12.87 6.72 1.73
N LEU A 50 -12.20 6.32 2.82
CA LEU A 50 -10.84 5.77 2.82
C LEU A 50 -10.75 4.62 3.82
N SER A 51 -10.11 3.54 3.40
CA SER A 51 -9.76 2.42 4.28
C SER A 51 -8.30 2.03 4.11
N LEU A 52 -7.76 1.31 5.09
CA LEU A 52 -6.38 0.82 5.08
C LEU A 52 -6.35 -0.61 5.61
N GLY A 53 -5.54 -1.46 4.99
CA GLY A 53 -5.40 -2.84 5.46
C GLY A 53 -4.45 -3.66 4.61
N VAL A 54 -4.29 -4.92 5.00
CA VAL A 54 -3.45 -5.88 4.29
C VAL A 54 -4.27 -6.66 3.25
N PRO A 55 -3.64 -7.18 2.18
CA PRO A 55 -4.37 -7.83 1.07
C PRO A 55 -5.27 -8.99 1.52
N THR A 56 -4.83 -9.80 2.48
CA THR A 56 -5.57 -10.98 2.96
C THR A 56 -6.93 -10.64 3.54
N ILE A 57 -7.03 -9.56 4.29
CA ILE A 57 -8.31 -9.11 4.87
C ILE A 57 -9.26 -8.67 3.75
N TRP A 58 -8.77 -7.89 2.80
CA TRP A 58 -9.57 -7.41 1.68
C TRP A 58 -9.99 -8.54 0.74
N MET A 59 -9.15 -9.55 0.52
CA MET A 59 -9.52 -10.74 -0.25
C MET A 59 -10.68 -11.48 0.39
N SER A 60 -10.62 -11.72 1.70
CA SER A 60 -11.71 -12.38 2.43
C SER A 60 -12.99 -11.56 2.42
N LEU A 61 -12.89 -10.23 2.58
CA LEU A 61 -14.03 -9.33 2.56
C LEU A 61 -14.75 -9.34 1.19
N ILE A 62 -14.00 -9.20 0.09
CA ILE A 62 -14.62 -9.15 -1.24
C ILE A 62 -15.23 -10.49 -1.63
N GLN A 63 -14.61 -11.61 -1.24
CA GLN A 63 -15.17 -12.95 -1.46
C GLN A 63 -16.50 -13.13 -0.72
N ALA A 64 -16.58 -12.71 0.56
CA ALA A 64 -17.81 -12.78 1.32
C ALA A 64 -18.90 -11.89 0.73
N TYR A 65 -18.53 -10.67 0.30
CA TYR A 65 -19.45 -9.75 -0.36
C TYR A 65 -19.99 -10.30 -1.68
N ASP A 66 -19.12 -10.83 -2.55
CA ASP A 66 -19.52 -11.39 -3.84
C ASP A 66 -20.40 -12.63 -3.66
N ALA A 67 -20.11 -13.49 -2.68
CA ALA A 67 -20.95 -14.64 -2.34
C ALA A 67 -22.34 -14.24 -1.86
N ALA A 68 -22.47 -13.08 -1.21
CA ALA A 68 -23.75 -12.54 -0.75
C ALA A 68 -24.59 -11.94 -1.88
N GLN A 69 -24.05 -11.78 -3.10
CA GLN A 69 -24.84 -11.32 -4.25
C GLN A 69 -25.73 -12.43 -4.84
N ASP A 70 -25.45 -13.69 -4.52
CA ASP A 70 -26.35 -14.79 -4.90
C ASP A 70 -27.70 -14.66 -4.19
N PRO A 71 -28.82 -14.65 -4.94
CA PRO A 71 -30.16 -14.61 -4.33
C PRO A 71 -30.47 -15.73 -3.34
N ALA A 72 -29.76 -16.88 -3.46
CA ALA A 72 -29.89 -18.00 -2.53
C ALA A 72 -29.06 -17.83 -1.26
N SER A 73 -28.21 -16.82 -1.18
CA SER A 73 -27.36 -16.59 -0.03
C SER A 73 -28.18 -16.10 1.17
N PRO A 74 -27.94 -16.62 2.40
CA PRO A 74 -28.57 -16.10 3.61
C PRO A 74 -28.22 -14.63 3.90
N ASN A 75 -27.13 -14.12 3.31
CA ASN A 75 -26.69 -12.75 3.44
C ASN A 75 -27.08 -11.87 2.24
N HIS A 76 -27.94 -12.36 1.33
CA HIS A 76 -28.36 -11.58 0.17
C HIS A 76 -28.96 -10.22 0.56
N GLY A 77 -28.40 -9.15 -0.02
CA GLY A 77 -28.85 -7.79 0.23
C GLY A 77 -28.50 -7.20 1.61
N ARG A 78 -27.78 -7.94 2.46
CA ARG A 78 -27.36 -7.48 3.79
C ARG A 78 -26.38 -6.34 3.75
N TRP A 79 -25.41 -6.38 2.83
CA TRP A 79 -24.30 -5.45 2.82
C TRP A 79 -24.29 -4.54 1.60
N LYS A 80 -23.67 -3.36 1.80
CA LYS A 80 -23.43 -2.38 0.74
C LYS A 80 -21.97 -1.92 0.80
N LEU A 81 -21.29 -2.00 -0.32
CA LEU A 81 -19.97 -1.39 -0.47
C LEU A 81 -20.11 0.06 -0.96
N PRO A 82 -19.41 1.03 -0.35
CA PRO A 82 -19.50 2.44 -0.73
C PRO A 82 -18.72 2.69 -2.02
N ALA A 83 -19.42 2.88 -3.13
CA ALA A 83 -18.79 3.27 -4.39
C ALA A 83 -17.98 4.57 -4.22
N GLY A 84 -16.82 4.63 -4.85
CA GLY A 84 -15.88 5.75 -4.70
C GLY A 84 -14.96 5.65 -3.48
N MET A 85 -15.09 4.63 -2.64
CA MET A 85 -14.12 4.35 -1.58
C MET A 85 -12.73 4.09 -2.20
N ARG A 86 -11.71 4.57 -1.51
CA ARG A 86 -10.31 4.24 -1.79
C ARG A 86 -9.78 3.38 -0.67
N SER A 87 -9.00 2.37 -1.00
CA SER A 87 -8.33 1.54 0.02
C SER A 87 -6.83 1.54 -0.23
N LEU A 88 -6.06 2.00 0.76
CA LEU A 88 -4.61 1.84 0.77
C LEU A 88 -4.29 0.43 1.29
N VAL A 89 -3.69 -0.37 0.44
CA VAL A 89 -3.38 -1.76 0.73
C VAL A 89 -1.87 -1.97 0.63
N GLY A 90 -1.29 -2.55 1.67
CA GLY A 90 0.16 -2.72 1.76
C GLY A 90 0.56 -3.79 2.77
N GLY A 91 1.86 -3.85 3.10
CA GLY A 91 2.42 -4.89 3.96
C GLY A 91 2.69 -6.22 3.25
N ALA A 92 2.14 -6.41 2.05
CA ALA A 92 2.43 -7.48 1.11
C ALA A 92 2.06 -7.03 -0.31
N ALA A 93 2.51 -7.77 -1.32
CA ALA A 93 2.14 -7.51 -2.71
C ALA A 93 0.62 -7.66 -2.90
N VAL A 94 0.00 -6.70 -3.57
CA VAL A 94 -1.43 -6.72 -3.88
C VAL A 94 -1.63 -7.43 -5.23
N PRO A 95 -2.35 -8.55 -5.26
CA PRO A 95 -2.65 -9.21 -6.53
C PRO A 95 -3.52 -8.33 -7.44
N GLU A 96 -3.21 -8.30 -8.73
CA GLU A 96 -4.03 -7.57 -9.71
C GLU A 96 -5.50 -8.04 -9.70
N SER A 97 -5.74 -9.33 -9.44
CA SER A 97 -7.09 -9.89 -9.30
C SER A 97 -7.90 -9.24 -8.18
N LEU A 98 -7.26 -8.85 -7.07
CA LEU A 98 -7.91 -8.15 -5.97
C LEU A 98 -8.32 -6.73 -6.41
N ILE A 99 -7.43 -6.02 -7.10
CA ILE A 99 -7.71 -4.67 -7.62
C ILE A 99 -8.91 -4.71 -8.56
N ARG A 100 -8.93 -5.66 -9.50
CA ARG A 100 -10.03 -5.87 -10.44
C ARG A 100 -11.35 -6.24 -9.73
N ALA A 101 -11.28 -7.06 -8.68
CA ALA A 101 -12.47 -7.45 -7.93
C ALA A 101 -13.14 -6.25 -7.24
N PHE A 102 -12.36 -5.37 -6.64
CA PHE A 102 -12.90 -4.16 -6.01
C PHE A 102 -13.35 -3.09 -7.01
N ASP A 103 -12.66 -2.95 -8.14
CA ASP A 103 -13.03 -1.98 -9.18
C ASP A 103 -14.41 -2.27 -9.79
N LYS A 104 -14.84 -3.55 -9.86
CA LYS A 104 -16.21 -3.94 -10.24
C LYS A 104 -17.29 -3.28 -9.37
N HIS A 105 -16.94 -2.95 -8.13
CA HIS A 105 -17.83 -2.31 -7.16
C HIS A 105 -17.56 -0.80 -7.02
N GLY A 106 -16.74 -0.24 -7.93
CA GLY A 106 -16.39 1.18 -7.92
C GLY A 106 -15.46 1.58 -6.77
N ILE A 107 -14.68 0.65 -6.23
CA ILE A 107 -13.72 0.88 -5.15
C ILE A 107 -12.30 0.77 -5.73
N TRP A 108 -11.49 1.80 -5.47
CA TRP A 108 -10.13 1.84 -5.99
C TRP A 108 -9.11 1.41 -4.94
N ILE A 109 -8.38 0.34 -5.24
CA ILE A 109 -7.25 -0.13 -4.44
C ILE A 109 -6.00 0.66 -4.84
N LEU A 110 -5.33 1.21 -3.83
CA LEU A 110 -4.02 1.85 -3.96
C LEU A 110 -3.00 0.97 -3.24
N GLN A 111 -2.10 0.35 -3.98
CA GLN A 111 -0.99 -0.36 -3.34
C GLN A 111 -0.02 0.65 -2.76
N GLY A 112 0.40 0.44 -1.51
CA GLY A 112 1.46 1.18 -0.86
C GLY A 112 2.59 0.26 -0.42
N TRP A 113 3.81 0.77 -0.50
CA TRP A 113 4.97 0.12 0.09
C TRP A 113 5.61 1.06 1.11
N GLY A 114 6.15 0.46 2.14
CA GLY A 114 6.91 1.12 3.18
C GLY A 114 7.27 0.18 4.30
N MET A 115 7.94 0.70 5.30
CA MET A 115 8.42 -0.01 6.46
C MET A 115 8.35 0.92 7.68
N THR A 116 8.56 0.39 8.87
CA THR A 116 8.53 1.23 10.09
C THR A 116 9.50 2.41 9.97
N GLU A 117 10.66 2.17 9.37
CA GLU A 117 11.71 3.12 9.11
C GLU A 117 11.33 4.25 8.15
N THR A 118 10.25 4.09 7.39
CA THR A 118 9.75 5.12 6.45
C THR A 118 8.51 5.86 6.97
N SER A 119 8.09 5.68 8.20
CA SER A 119 7.04 6.38 8.98
C SER A 119 5.59 6.37 8.40
N PRO A 120 5.03 5.28 7.92
CA PRO A 120 5.59 4.09 7.34
C PRO A 120 5.55 4.06 5.80
N VAL A 121 4.80 4.97 5.15
CA VAL A 121 4.53 4.91 3.70
C VAL A 121 5.61 5.66 2.91
N CYS A 122 6.24 4.95 1.99
CA CYS A 122 7.30 5.47 1.14
C CYS A 122 6.87 5.62 -0.32
N THR A 123 6.11 4.66 -0.85
CA THR A 123 5.56 4.73 -2.20
C THR A 123 4.08 4.38 -2.21
N VAL A 124 3.34 4.94 -3.16
CA VAL A 124 1.91 4.64 -3.36
C VAL A 124 1.62 4.59 -4.86
N SER A 125 0.81 3.62 -5.27
CA SER A 125 0.40 3.43 -6.65
C SER A 125 -0.73 4.39 -7.04
N TYR A 126 -0.43 5.69 -7.06
CA TYR A 126 -1.40 6.69 -7.52
C TYR A 126 -1.61 6.62 -9.03
N PRO A 127 -2.86 6.76 -9.50
CA PRO A 127 -3.12 6.90 -10.92
C PRO A 127 -2.54 8.23 -11.43
N LYS A 128 -1.55 8.14 -12.32
CA LYS A 128 -0.96 9.32 -12.97
C LYS A 128 -1.81 9.79 -14.15
N ALA A 129 -1.69 11.07 -14.50
CA ALA A 129 -2.42 11.65 -15.61
C ALA A 129 -2.08 10.97 -16.95
N GLU A 130 -0.84 10.56 -17.11
CA GLU A 130 -0.31 9.84 -18.28
C GLU A 130 -0.97 8.47 -18.50
N LEU A 131 -1.59 7.91 -17.44
CA LEU A 131 -2.29 6.64 -17.51
C LEU A 131 -3.80 6.79 -17.75
N ARG A 132 -4.30 8.02 -17.98
CA ARG A 132 -5.73 8.26 -18.16
C ARG A 132 -6.31 7.55 -19.38
N ASP A 133 -5.55 7.58 -20.47
CA ASP A 133 -5.99 7.11 -21.79
C ASP A 133 -5.36 5.78 -22.21
N VAL A 134 -4.64 5.11 -21.29
CA VAL A 134 -4.09 3.78 -21.58
C VAL A 134 -5.14 2.68 -21.30
N ALA A 135 -4.93 1.49 -21.88
CA ALA A 135 -5.80 0.32 -21.70
C ALA A 135 -5.93 -0.01 -20.19
N MET A 136 -7.12 -0.48 -19.78
CA MET A 136 -7.39 -0.81 -18.37
C MET A 136 -6.42 -1.87 -17.82
N ASP A 137 -6.02 -2.86 -18.63
CA ASP A 137 -5.04 -3.87 -18.22
C ASP A 137 -3.69 -3.26 -17.84
N GLU A 138 -3.24 -2.23 -18.55
CA GLU A 138 -2.02 -1.50 -18.21
C GLU A 138 -2.20 -0.72 -16.89
N ARG A 139 -3.37 -0.13 -16.68
CA ARG A 139 -3.69 0.59 -15.43
C ARG A 139 -3.69 -0.38 -14.23
N TYR A 140 -4.29 -1.56 -14.36
CA TYR A 140 -4.30 -2.58 -13.29
C TYR A 140 -2.90 -3.11 -13.01
N ARG A 141 -2.10 -3.38 -14.05
CA ARG A 141 -0.72 -3.83 -13.88
C ARG A 141 0.10 -2.82 -13.08
N ARG A 142 -0.03 -1.52 -13.36
CA ARG A 142 0.66 -0.48 -12.61
C ARG A 142 0.08 -0.27 -11.22
N ALA A 143 -1.23 -0.40 -11.06
CA ALA A 143 -1.88 -0.34 -9.76
C ALA A 143 -1.41 -1.46 -8.80
N ALA A 144 -0.97 -2.59 -9.35
CA ALA A 144 -0.37 -3.71 -8.61
C ALA A 144 1.13 -3.54 -8.33
N MET A 145 1.78 -2.48 -8.82
CA MET A 145 3.16 -2.15 -8.47
C MET A 145 3.21 -1.39 -7.13
N ALA A 146 4.38 -1.34 -6.51
CA ALA A 146 4.56 -0.59 -5.25
C ALA A 146 4.30 0.92 -5.39
N GLY A 147 4.20 1.43 -6.62
CA GLY A 147 3.81 2.78 -6.93
C GLY A 147 4.99 3.73 -7.07
N VAL A 148 4.70 5.02 -6.93
CA VAL A 148 5.70 6.09 -7.05
C VAL A 148 6.04 6.66 -5.66
N PRO A 149 7.24 7.22 -5.46
CA PRO A 149 7.60 7.86 -4.20
C PRO A 149 6.57 8.92 -3.79
N VAL A 150 6.21 8.94 -2.51
CA VAL A 150 5.36 10.00 -1.96
C VAL A 150 6.15 11.32 -1.87
N PRO A 151 5.48 12.47 -1.77
CA PRO A 151 6.16 13.76 -1.66
C PRO A 151 7.25 13.76 -0.58
N LEU A 152 8.41 14.39 -0.87
CA LEU A 152 9.59 14.50 -0.02
C LEU A 152 10.41 13.22 0.13
N VAL A 153 10.06 12.12 -0.52
CA VAL A 153 10.89 10.92 -0.59
C VAL A 153 11.73 10.93 -1.85
N GLU A 154 13.02 10.80 -1.67
CA GLU A 154 13.97 10.47 -2.73
C GLU A 154 14.14 8.95 -2.76
N LEU A 155 14.21 8.39 -3.97
CA LEU A 155 14.38 6.95 -4.20
C LEU A 155 15.42 6.72 -5.28
N ARG A 156 16.31 5.75 -5.05
CA ARG A 156 17.22 5.22 -6.06
C ARG A 156 17.25 3.70 -6.02
N VAL A 157 17.66 3.10 -7.10
CA VAL A 157 17.96 1.67 -7.19
C VAL A 157 19.47 1.54 -7.41
N ARG A 158 20.16 0.80 -6.54
CA ARG A 158 21.62 0.67 -6.55
C ARG A 158 22.01 -0.73 -6.98
N GLY A 159 22.77 -0.85 -8.05
CA GLY A 159 23.33 -2.11 -8.52
C GLY A 159 24.45 -2.64 -7.61
N ASP A 160 24.79 -3.89 -7.75
CA ASP A 160 25.89 -4.54 -7.00
C ASP A 160 27.26 -3.92 -7.29
N ASP A 161 27.39 -3.29 -8.46
CA ASP A 161 28.56 -2.50 -8.87
C ASP A 161 28.64 -1.12 -8.17
N GLY A 162 27.65 -0.81 -7.34
CA GLY A 162 27.54 0.48 -6.68
C GLY A 162 27.14 1.63 -7.60
N VAL A 163 26.55 1.36 -8.75
CA VAL A 163 26.04 2.38 -9.69
C VAL A 163 24.52 2.48 -9.60
N ASP A 164 24.00 3.70 -9.72
CA ASP A 164 22.56 3.93 -9.78
C ASP A 164 21.97 3.36 -11.08
N GLN A 165 20.93 2.53 -10.94
CA GLN A 165 20.29 1.90 -12.08
C GLN A 165 19.33 2.86 -12.78
N PRO A 166 19.24 2.81 -14.13
CA PRO A 166 18.29 3.64 -14.86
C PRO A 166 16.85 3.23 -14.58
N TRP A 167 15.93 4.19 -14.71
CA TRP A 167 14.49 3.99 -14.57
C TRP A 167 13.89 3.46 -15.88
N ASP A 168 14.31 2.28 -16.30
CA ASP A 168 13.92 1.62 -17.55
C ASP A 168 12.90 0.48 -17.37
N GLY A 169 12.52 0.20 -16.11
CA GLY A 169 11.59 -0.87 -15.74
C GLY A 169 12.19 -2.27 -15.80
N LYS A 170 13.51 -2.40 -16.05
CA LYS A 170 14.22 -3.67 -16.24
C LYS A 170 15.44 -3.81 -15.35
N SER A 171 16.24 -2.76 -15.26
CA SER A 171 17.45 -2.74 -14.45
C SER A 171 17.08 -2.84 -12.97
N VAL A 172 17.64 -3.84 -12.29
CA VAL A 172 17.32 -4.16 -10.88
C VAL A 172 18.50 -3.84 -9.98
N GLY A 173 18.22 -3.61 -8.71
CA GLY A 173 19.20 -3.41 -7.66
C GLY A 173 18.51 -3.18 -6.32
N GLU A 174 19.31 -2.93 -5.27
CA GLU A 174 18.78 -2.60 -3.96
C GLU A 174 18.08 -1.23 -3.99
N MET A 175 16.83 -1.21 -3.56
CA MET A 175 16.09 0.02 -3.37
C MET A 175 16.60 0.77 -2.15
N GLN A 176 16.98 2.03 -2.33
CA GLN A 176 17.43 2.91 -1.27
C GLN A 176 16.57 4.17 -1.25
N VAL A 177 16.25 4.64 -0.05
CA VAL A 177 15.33 5.78 0.13
C VAL A 177 15.89 6.80 1.12
N ARG A 178 15.51 8.07 0.92
CA ARG A 178 15.90 9.18 1.78
C ARG A 178 14.78 10.22 1.84
N GLY A 179 14.60 10.85 3.00
CA GLY A 179 13.59 11.88 3.16
C GLY A 179 13.48 12.36 4.61
N PRO A 180 12.77 13.47 4.88
CA PRO A 180 12.73 14.10 6.21
C PRO A 180 12.02 13.27 7.28
N PHE A 181 11.22 12.29 6.90
CA PHE A 181 10.51 11.37 7.81
C PHE A 181 11.00 9.92 7.71
N ILE A 182 12.09 9.68 6.98
CA ILE A 182 12.79 8.39 6.95
C ILE A 182 13.83 8.38 8.04
N THR A 183 13.89 7.29 8.83
CA THR A 183 14.85 7.22 9.93
C THR A 183 16.29 7.30 9.43
N GLY A 184 17.13 8.01 10.17
CA GLY A 184 18.58 8.07 9.92
C GLY A 184 19.41 7.18 10.85
N SER A 185 18.76 6.56 11.87
CA SER A 185 19.42 5.66 12.82
C SER A 185 18.41 4.86 13.62
N TYR A 186 18.87 3.83 14.31
CA TYR A 186 18.11 3.12 15.34
C TYR A 186 18.56 3.60 16.73
N HIS A 187 17.63 3.56 17.70
CA HIS A 187 17.92 3.97 19.07
C HIS A 187 18.99 3.06 19.69
N GLU A 188 20.04 3.68 20.24
CA GLU A 188 21.18 2.98 20.90
C GLU A 188 21.88 1.92 20.04
N VAL A 189 21.70 1.94 18.71
CA VAL A 189 22.41 1.06 17.78
C VAL A 189 23.37 1.90 16.93
N PRO A 190 24.65 1.50 16.81
CA PRO A 190 25.57 2.19 15.92
C PRO A 190 25.05 2.20 14.47
N VAL A 191 25.25 3.35 13.81
CA VAL A 191 24.98 3.43 12.37
C VAL A 191 26.02 2.60 11.62
N THR A 192 25.56 1.68 10.79
CA THR A 192 26.40 0.75 10.04
C THR A 192 26.10 0.83 8.55
N ASP A 193 27.09 0.57 7.72
CA ASP A 193 26.99 0.68 6.26
C ASP A 193 26.04 -0.35 5.62
N ASP A 194 25.67 -1.40 6.35
CA ASP A 194 24.65 -2.36 5.93
C ASP A 194 23.21 -1.83 6.05
N LYS A 195 23.00 -0.73 6.80
CA LYS A 195 21.70 -0.07 6.98
C LYS A 195 21.63 1.31 6.38
N PHE A 196 22.70 2.06 6.47
CA PHE A 196 22.75 3.44 5.99
C PHE A 196 24.01 3.67 5.17
N THR A 197 23.86 4.30 4.03
CA THR A 197 25.02 4.68 3.22
C THR A 197 25.68 5.93 3.78
N ALA A 198 26.95 6.16 3.47
CA ALA A 198 27.69 7.34 3.92
C ALA A 198 27.06 8.67 3.43
N ASP A 199 26.31 8.64 2.33
CA ASP A 199 25.58 9.77 1.77
C ASP A 199 24.12 9.86 2.26
N GLY A 200 23.76 9.12 3.33
CA GLY A 200 22.53 9.29 4.09
C GLY A 200 21.29 8.60 3.51
N TRP A 201 21.45 7.51 2.76
CA TRP A 201 20.34 6.71 2.28
C TRP A 201 20.10 5.51 3.22
N LEU A 202 18.82 5.24 3.49
CA LEU A 202 18.40 4.00 4.12
C LEU A 202 18.41 2.87 3.07
N ARG A 203 19.13 1.79 3.39
CA ARG A 203 19.10 0.54 2.64
C ARG A 203 17.88 -0.26 3.04
N THR A 204 16.92 -0.44 2.12
CA THR A 204 15.64 -1.09 2.45
C THR A 204 15.77 -2.61 2.55
N GLY A 205 16.76 -3.18 1.88
CA GLY A 205 16.91 -4.62 1.71
C GLY A 205 15.91 -5.21 0.71
N ASP A 206 15.15 -4.40 0.01
CA ASP A 206 14.26 -4.83 -1.08
C ASP A 206 14.96 -4.60 -2.43
N VAL A 207 14.86 -5.58 -3.32
CA VAL A 207 15.33 -5.50 -4.71
C VAL A 207 14.20 -5.01 -5.60
N ALA A 208 14.47 -3.99 -6.38
CA ALA A 208 13.44 -3.36 -7.20
C ALA A 208 13.97 -2.89 -8.56
N SER A 209 13.05 -2.60 -9.46
CA SER A 209 13.27 -1.79 -10.66
C SER A 209 12.29 -0.63 -10.66
N VAL A 210 12.62 0.44 -11.38
CA VAL A 210 11.76 1.62 -11.54
C VAL A 210 11.55 1.88 -13.02
N ASP A 211 10.32 2.12 -13.44
CA ASP A 211 10.05 2.45 -14.83
C ASP A 211 10.16 3.96 -15.12
N ALA A 212 10.10 4.34 -16.39
CA ALA A 212 10.22 5.72 -16.84
C ALA A 212 9.13 6.68 -16.29
N LEU A 213 8.03 6.14 -15.76
CA LEU A 213 6.99 6.90 -15.07
C LEU A 213 7.20 6.94 -13.55
N GLY A 214 8.27 6.33 -13.04
CA GLY A 214 8.61 6.31 -11.63
C GLY A 214 7.90 5.23 -10.83
N PHE A 215 7.22 4.26 -11.46
CA PHE A 215 6.60 3.14 -10.75
C PHE A 215 7.65 2.12 -10.35
N VAL A 216 7.66 1.83 -9.07
CA VAL A 216 8.52 0.84 -8.43
C VAL A 216 7.90 -0.55 -8.55
N LYS A 217 8.67 -1.50 -9.05
CA LYS A 217 8.35 -2.93 -9.01
C LYS A 217 9.34 -3.63 -8.09
N ILE A 218 8.85 -4.14 -6.96
CA ILE A 218 9.65 -4.95 -6.05
C ILE A 218 9.69 -6.38 -6.60
N SER A 219 10.87 -6.96 -6.66
CA SER A 219 11.10 -8.29 -7.21
C SER A 219 11.37 -9.31 -6.12
N ASP A 220 12.16 -8.96 -5.09
CA ASP A 220 12.58 -9.87 -4.01
C ASP A 220 13.16 -9.10 -2.83
N ARG A 221 13.60 -9.83 -1.80
CA ARG A 221 14.43 -9.30 -0.71
C ARG A 221 15.87 -9.75 -0.85
N THR A 222 16.79 -8.85 -0.56
CA THR A 222 18.25 -9.14 -0.64
C THR A 222 18.71 -10.31 0.25
N LYS A 223 17.91 -10.65 1.29
CA LYS A 223 18.20 -11.78 2.19
C LYS A 223 17.69 -13.12 1.66
N ASP A 224 16.88 -13.11 0.62
CA ASP A 224 16.25 -14.30 0.04
C ASP A 224 16.92 -14.67 -1.31
N LEU A 225 17.95 -13.91 -1.70
CA LEU A 225 18.87 -14.17 -2.81
C LEU A 225 20.18 -14.78 -2.29
#